data_f239687b24ba0113fb9b39f0341e64b4
#
_entry.id   f239687b24ba0113fb9b39f0341e64b4
#
_cell.length_a   1.000
_cell.length_b   1.000
_cell.length_c   1.000
_cell.angle_alpha   90.00
_cell.angle_beta   90.00
_cell.angle_gamma   90.00
#
_symmetry.space_group_name_H-M   'P 1'
#
loop_
_entity.id
_entity.type
_entity.pdbx_description
1 polymer ?
#
loop_
_entity_poly.entity_id
_entity_poly.type
_entity_poly.pdbx_seq_one_letter_code
_entity_poly.pdbx_strand_id
1 'polypeptide(L)'
;MHIHILGICGTFMGGIAAIAREAGHKVTGCDTNVYPPMSDQLRALGIELIEGFSADQMHLKPDVFVIGNVVTRARSQDFALMEAILDAGADYTSGPQWLYEHVLKHQHVLAVAGTHGKTTTSAMLAWILEAAGLKPGFLIGGVPLNFDISARLGAGKYFVIEADEYDTALFDKRSKFVHYRPRTAILNNLEMDHADIF
;
A
#
# COMPACT_ATOMS: atom_id res chain seq x y z
N MET A 1 10.72 13.59 1.68
CA MET A 1 9.83 14.04 0.58
C MET A 1 8.40 14.17 1.07
N HIS A 2 7.54 14.87 0.34
CA HIS A 2 6.10 14.92 0.55
C HIS A 2 5.42 14.00 -0.46
N ILE A 3 4.70 12.99 0.00
CA ILE A 3 3.89 12.12 -0.85
C ILE A 3 2.40 12.38 -0.61
N HIS A 4 1.61 12.36 -1.68
CA HIS A 4 0.15 12.46 -1.61
C HIS A 4 -0.47 11.18 -2.17
N ILE A 5 -1.26 10.48 -1.36
CA ILE A 5 -1.76 9.13 -1.66
C ILE A 5 -3.24 9.19 -2.03
N LEU A 6 -3.58 8.76 -3.24
CA LEU A 6 -4.96 8.62 -3.70
C LEU A 6 -5.48 7.22 -3.36
N GLY A 7 -6.63 7.15 -2.68
CA GLY A 7 -7.19 5.90 -2.16
C GLY A 7 -6.55 5.45 -0.83
N ILE A 8 -6.14 6.41 -0.01
CA ILE A 8 -5.34 6.20 1.20
C ILE A 8 -6.05 5.36 2.28
N CYS A 9 -7.38 5.34 2.30
CA CYS A 9 -8.14 4.59 3.31
C CYS A 9 -8.28 3.09 2.99
N GLY A 10 -7.83 2.64 1.83
CA GLY A 10 -7.69 1.21 1.55
C GLY A 10 -6.60 0.57 2.41
N THR A 11 -6.80 -0.69 2.85
CA THR A 11 -5.87 -1.38 3.76
C THR A 11 -4.42 -1.36 3.27
N PHE A 12 -4.21 -1.65 1.99
CA PHE A 12 -2.87 -1.66 1.40
C PHE A 12 -2.27 -0.25 1.33
N MET A 13 -3.03 0.74 0.84
CA MET A 13 -2.55 2.12 0.69
C MET A 13 -2.36 2.81 2.04
N GLY A 14 -3.22 2.53 3.02
CA GLY A 14 -3.06 2.98 4.41
C GLY A 14 -1.80 2.40 5.06
N GLY A 15 -1.48 1.14 4.77
CA GLY A 15 -0.24 0.52 5.20
C GLY A 15 1.00 1.19 4.58
N ILE A 16 0.95 1.53 3.29
CA ILE A 16 2.01 2.33 2.63
C ILE A 16 2.16 3.69 3.31
N ALA A 17 1.05 4.35 3.62
CA ALA A 17 1.06 5.65 4.32
C ALA A 17 1.75 5.56 5.68
N ALA A 18 1.45 4.52 6.47
CA ALA A 18 2.08 4.26 7.76
C ALA A 18 3.60 4.03 7.63
N ILE A 19 4.01 3.17 6.71
CA ILE A 19 5.43 2.89 6.42
C ILE A 19 6.16 4.16 5.97
N ALA A 20 5.55 4.97 5.11
CA ALA A 20 6.14 6.21 4.64
C ALA A 20 6.32 7.24 5.77
N ARG A 21 5.34 7.33 6.68
CA ARG A 21 5.46 8.17 7.89
C ARG A 21 6.60 7.70 8.79
N GLU A 22 6.69 6.39 9.05
CA GLU A 22 7.76 5.78 9.84
C GLU A 22 9.15 6.02 9.20
N ALA A 23 9.22 6.03 7.86
CA ALA A 23 10.42 6.36 7.10
C ALA A 23 10.76 7.88 7.10
N GLY A 24 9.97 8.72 7.77
CA GLY A 24 10.23 10.15 7.91
C GLY A 24 9.69 11.02 6.77
N HIS A 25 8.82 10.50 5.91
CA HIS A 25 8.18 11.29 4.85
C HIS A 25 7.00 12.10 5.39
N LYS A 26 6.74 13.28 4.79
CA LYS A 26 5.46 13.96 4.93
C LYS A 26 4.43 13.20 4.09
N VAL A 27 3.31 12.82 4.70
CA VAL A 27 2.24 12.09 4.01
C VAL A 27 0.95 12.86 4.14
N THR A 28 0.26 13.05 3.03
CA THR A 28 -1.13 13.48 2.92
C THR A 28 -1.86 12.50 2.01
N GLY A 29 -3.17 12.49 2.01
CA GLY A 29 -3.90 11.64 1.06
C GLY A 29 -5.38 11.91 1.03
N CYS A 30 -6.02 11.32 0.02
CA CYS A 30 -7.45 11.47 -0.20
C CYS A 30 -8.12 10.11 -0.47
N ASP A 31 -9.41 10.07 -0.17
CA ASP A 31 -10.29 8.94 -0.47
C ASP A 31 -11.75 9.41 -0.55
N THR A 32 -12.61 8.65 -1.22
CA THR A 32 -14.07 8.87 -1.18
C THR A 32 -14.67 8.40 0.13
N ASN A 33 -14.00 7.49 0.83
CA ASN A 33 -14.48 6.82 2.03
C ASN A 33 -13.55 7.09 3.22
N VAL A 34 -13.63 8.30 3.77
CA VAL A 34 -12.81 8.71 4.93
C VAL A 34 -13.56 8.47 6.24
N TYR A 35 -13.65 7.20 6.67
CA TYR A 35 -14.34 6.81 7.91
C TYR A 35 -13.54 5.77 8.72
N PRO A 36 -13.84 5.64 10.04
CA PRO A 36 -13.20 4.65 10.91
C PRO A 36 -13.37 3.20 10.41
N PRO A 37 -12.42 2.29 10.74
CA PRO A 37 -11.27 2.52 11.65
C PRO A 37 -10.03 3.11 10.97
N MET A 38 -9.90 3.04 9.62
CA MET A 38 -8.68 3.43 8.92
C MET A 38 -8.39 4.94 9.04
N SER A 39 -9.42 5.78 8.93
CA SER A 39 -9.24 7.23 9.06
C SER A 39 -8.67 7.63 10.42
N ASP A 40 -9.09 6.96 11.50
CA ASP A 40 -8.59 7.25 12.84
C ASP A 40 -7.14 6.81 13.02
N GLN A 41 -6.79 5.64 12.48
CA GLN A 41 -5.40 5.16 12.49
C GLN A 41 -4.47 6.11 11.74
N LEU A 42 -4.87 6.57 10.56
CA LEU A 42 -4.07 7.49 9.75
C LEU A 42 -3.94 8.86 10.42
N ARG A 43 -5.01 9.40 10.99
CA ARG A 43 -4.98 10.67 11.76
C ARG A 43 -4.09 10.56 13.00
N ALA A 44 -4.10 9.44 13.70
CA ALA A 44 -3.20 9.19 14.83
C ALA A 44 -1.72 9.23 14.44
N LEU A 45 -1.38 8.93 13.17
CA LEU A 45 -0.04 9.08 12.60
C LEU A 45 0.27 10.51 12.13
N GLY A 46 -0.63 11.47 12.36
CA GLY A 46 -0.49 12.86 11.92
C GLY A 46 -0.63 13.04 10.41
N ILE A 47 -1.38 12.15 9.74
CA ILE A 47 -1.64 12.22 8.31
C ILE A 47 -2.91 13.04 8.07
N GLU A 48 -2.79 14.05 7.20
CA GLU A 48 -3.93 14.84 6.74
C GLU A 48 -4.71 14.06 5.69
N LEU A 49 -6.02 13.91 5.94
CA LEU A 49 -6.95 13.20 5.06
C LEU A 49 -7.93 14.17 4.44
N ILE A 50 -8.08 14.08 3.13
CA ILE A 50 -9.01 14.89 2.33
C ILE A 50 -10.09 13.97 1.76
N GLU A 51 -11.35 14.38 1.83
CA GLU A 51 -12.45 13.64 1.23
C GLU A 51 -12.61 14.00 -0.24
N GLY A 52 -12.73 12.96 -1.08
CA GLY A 52 -12.87 13.09 -2.53
C GLY A 52 -11.55 13.31 -3.28
N PHE A 53 -11.65 13.33 -4.61
CA PHE A 53 -10.52 13.45 -5.54
C PHE A 53 -10.60 14.76 -6.34
N SER A 54 -10.78 15.90 -5.65
CA SER A 54 -10.84 17.22 -6.28
C SER A 54 -9.48 17.65 -6.82
N ALA A 55 -9.45 18.25 -8.01
CA ALA A 55 -8.27 18.83 -8.63
C ALA A 55 -7.60 19.94 -7.79
N ASP A 56 -8.35 20.57 -6.88
CA ASP A 56 -7.81 21.61 -5.98
C ASP A 56 -6.63 21.07 -5.13
N GLN A 57 -6.54 19.77 -4.91
CA GLN A 57 -5.46 19.14 -4.16
C GLN A 57 -4.08 19.30 -4.83
N MET A 58 -4.02 19.72 -6.08
CA MET A 58 -2.78 20.10 -6.76
C MET A 58 -2.03 21.25 -6.04
N HIS A 59 -2.73 22.08 -5.24
CA HIS A 59 -2.12 23.13 -4.43
C HIS A 59 -1.16 22.62 -3.35
N LEU A 60 -1.29 21.33 -2.94
CA LEU A 60 -0.43 20.70 -1.95
C LEU A 60 1.01 20.52 -2.44
N LYS A 61 1.22 20.51 -3.76
CA LYS A 61 2.52 20.37 -4.45
C LYS A 61 3.38 19.27 -3.82
N PRO A 62 2.89 18.01 -3.75
CA PRO A 62 3.71 16.93 -3.26
C PRO A 62 4.86 16.65 -4.24
N ASP A 63 5.92 16.02 -3.75
CA ASP A 63 7.03 15.56 -4.60
C ASP A 63 6.59 14.42 -5.53
N VAL A 64 5.60 13.61 -5.12
CA VAL A 64 5.02 12.53 -5.92
C VAL A 64 3.60 12.19 -5.47
N PHE A 65 2.74 11.89 -6.44
CA PHE A 65 1.42 11.32 -6.21
C PHE A 65 1.50 9.79 -6.25
N VAL A 66 0.97 9.12 -5.22
CA VAL A 66 0.93 7.64 -5.14
C VAL A 66 -0.50 7.17 -5.37
N ILE A 67 -0.73 6.51 -6.49
CA ILE A 67 -2.07 6.20 -7.01
C ILE A 67 -2.47 4.78 -6.60
N GLY A 68 -3.59 4.67 -5.89
CA GLY A 68 -4.23 3.40 -5.56
C GLY A 68 -5.13 2.88 -6.69
N ASN A 69 -5.44 1.60 -6.69
CA ASN A 69 -6.27 0.96 -7.71
C ASN A 69 -7.77 1.37 -7.65
N VAL A 70 -8.19 2.03 -6.58
CA VAL A 70 -9.54 2.59 -6.46
C VAL A 70 -9.80 3.73 -7.47
N VAL A 71 -8.73 4.42 -7.90
CA VAL A 71 -8.83 5.50 -8.88
C VAL A 71 -9.14 4.91 -10.26
N THR A 72 -10.30 5.22 -10.81
CA THR A 72 -10.78 4.66 -12.08
C THR A 72 -11.58 5.68 -12.88
N ARG A 73 -11.47 5.61 -14.22
CA ARG A 73 -12.29 6.42 -15.13
C ARG A 73 -13.78 6.09 -15.11
N ALA A 74 -14.15 4.90 -14.63
CA ALA A 74 -15.55 4.49 -14.57
C ALA A 74 -16.39 5.38 -13.64
N ARG A 75 -15.75 6.14 -12.76
CA ARG A 75 -16.37 7.13 -11.86
C ARG A 75 -15.75 8.49 -12.16
N SER A 76 -16.36 9.27 -13.03
CA SER A 76 -15.82 10.55 -13.50
C SER A 76 -15.55 11.56 -12.36
N GLN A 77 -16.34 11.52 -11.28
CA GLN A 77 -16.12 12.39 -10.11
C GLN A 77 -14.85 12.04 -9.34
N ASP A 78 -14.42 10.78 -9.39
CA ASP A 78 -13.23 10.28 -8.72
C ASP A 78 -11.97 10.42 -9.57
N PHE A 79 -12.07 11.05 -10.76
CA PHE A 79 -10.97 11.12 -11.71
C PHE A 79 -10.40 12.52 -11.91
N ALA A 80 -11.05 13.57 -11.39
CA ALA A 80 -10.65 14.96 -11.61
C ALA A 80 -9.21 15.26 -11.15
N LEU A 81 -8.82 14.74 -9.98
CA LEU A 81 -7.45 14.91 -9.51
C LEU A 81 -6.44 14.17 -10.40
N MET A 82 -6.77 12.97 -10.88
CA MET A 82 -5.88 12.22 -11.77
C MET A 82 -5.69 12.94 -13.11
N GLU A 83 -6.75 13.52 -13.68
CA GLU A 83 -6.64 14.35 -14.90
C GLU A 83 -5.74 15.57 -14.65
N ALA A 84 -5.92 16.27 -13.53
CA ALA A 84 -5.08 17.41 -13.19
C ALA A 84 -3.60 17.03 -13.00
N ILE A 85 -3.31 15.86 -12.43
CA ILE A 85 -1.94 15.31 -12.31
C ILE A 85 -1.33 15.09 -13.70
N LEU A 86 -2.08 14.46 -14.61
CA LEU A 86 -1.63 14.19 -15.97
C LEU A 86 -1.41 15.48 -16.78
N ASP A 87 -2.36 16.42 -16.72
CA ASP A 87 -2.29 17.69 -17.43
C ASP A 87 -1.13 18.57 -16.97
N ALA A 88 -0.83 18.51 -15.68
CA ALA A 88 0.30 19.26 -15.10
C ALA A 88 1.66 18.58 -15.34
N GLY A 89 1.69 17.34 -15.84
CA GLY A 89 2.92 16.55 -15.95
C GLY A 89 3.58 16.30 -14.59
N ALA A 90 2.78 16.21 -13.51
CA ALA A 90 3.30 15.97 -12.17
C ALA A 90 3.76 14.53 -12.00
N ASP A 91 4.76 14.31 -11.15
CA ASP A 91 5.29 12.97 -10.88
C ASP A 91 4.26 12.10 -10.17
N TYR A 92 4.02 10.91 -10.71
CA TYR A 92 3.13 9.92 -10.10
C TYR A 92 3.65 8.50 -10.24
N THR A 93 3.25 7.64 -9.31
CA THR A 93 3.59 6.21 -9.27
C THR A 93 2.47 5.40 -8.65
N SER A 94 2.55 4.09 -8.75
CA SER A 94 1.64 3.19 -8.03
C SER A 94 2.14 2.91 -6.60
N GLY A 95 1.22 2.51 -5.70
CA GLY A 95 1.58 2.09 -4.34
C GLY A 95 2.64 0.98 -4.31
N PRO A 96 2.45 -0.14 -5.03
CA PRO A 96 3.43 -1.22 -5.09
C PRO A 96 4.80 -0.80 -5.63
N GLN A 97 4.84 0.05 -6.65
CA GLN A 97 6.09 0.55 -7.23
C GLN A 97 6.82 1.46 -6.23
N TRP A 98 6.11 2.39 -5.60
CA TRP A 98 6.67 3.27 -4.57
C TRP A 98 7.27 2.44 -3.41
N LEU A 99 6.52 1.45 -2.92
CA LEU A 99 6.98 0.57 -1.84
C LEU A 99 8.26 -0.18 -2.23
N TYR A 100 8.33 -0.70 -3.46
CA TYR A 100 9.53 -1.35 -3.95
C TYR A 100 10.74 -0.39 -3.97
N GLU A 101 10.59 0.78 -4.56
CA GLU A 101 11.69 1.71 -4.78
C GLU A 101 12.26 2.30 -3.48
N HIS A 102 11.40 2.52 -2.49
CA HIS A 102 11.79 3.21 -1.26
C HIS A 102 12.04 2.26 -0.08
N VAL A 103 11.52 1.04 -0.12
CA VAL A 103 11.62 0.09 0.99
C VAL A 103 12.17 -1.26 0.54
N LEU A 104 11.44 -1.97 -0.35
CA LEU A 104 11.67 -3.40 -0.57
C LEU A 104 12.99 -3.71 -1.26
N LYS A 105 13.47 -2.87 -2.16
CA LYS A 105 14.71 -3.13 -2.93
C LYS A 105 15.94 -3.33 -2.05
N HIS A 106 15.91 -2.84 -0.82
CA HIS A 106 17.00 -2.97 0.14
C HIS A 106 16.76 -4.06 1.19
N GLN A 107 15.61 -4.73 1.14
CA GLN A 107 15.19 -5.74 2.10
C GLN A 107 15.26 -7.16 1.53
N HIS A 108 15.30 -8.16 2.42
CA HIS A 108 15.02 -9.53 2.05
C HIS A 108 13.50 -9.72 2.10
N VAL A 109 12.86 -9.56 0.97
CA VAL A 109 11.40 -9.66 0.86
C VAL A 109 10.96 -11.11 0.92
N LEU A 110 10.01 -11.38 1.81
CA LEU A 110 9.34 -12.66 2.04
C LEU A 110 7.87 -12.46 1.63
N ALA A 111 7.47 -12.97 0.48
CA ALA A 111 6.11 -12.84 -0.02
C ALA A 111 5.27 -14.06 0.29
N VAL A 112 4.02 -13.86 0.64
CA VAL A 112 3.03 -14.93 0.82
C VAL A 112 1.92 -14.75 -0.21
N ALA A 113 1.84 -15.67 -1.15
CA ALA A 113 0.86 -15.73 -2.22
C ALA A 113 -0.05 -16.96 -2.09
N GLY A 114 -1.11 -17.00 -2.88
CA GLY A 114 -2.09 -18.08 -2.94
C GLY A 114 -3.50 -17.56 -2.84
N THR A 115 -4.47 -18.39 -3.19
CA THR A 115 -5.89 -18.01 -3.17
C THR A 115 -6.37 -17.72 -1.75
N HIS A 116 -6.05 -18.59 -0.79
CA HIS A 116 -6.51 -18.50 0.59
C HIS A 116 -5.35 -18.53 1.60
N GLY A 117 -5.58 -17.93 2.78
CA GLY A 117 -4.66 -17.98 3.91
C GLY A 117 -3.46 -17.03 3.84
N LYS A 118 -3.38 -16.16 2.85
CA LYS A 118 -2.30 -15.16 2.71
C LYS A 118 -2.10 -14.35 3.99
N THR A 119 -3.15 -13.73 4.50
CA THR A 119 -3.12 -12.87 5.70
C THR A 119 -2.64 -13.62 6.95
N THR A 120 -3.20 -14.82 7.19
CA THR A 120 -2.84 -15.64 8.35
C THR A 120 -1.39 -16.09 8.28
N THR A 121 -0.94 -16.58 7.12
CA THR A 121 0.44 -17.04 6.93
C THR A 121 1.43 -15.89 7.04
N SER A 122 1.12 -14.72 6.48
CA SER A 122 1.94 -13.51 6.61
C SER A 122 2.05 -13.06 8.06
N ALA A 123 0.94 -13.07 8.81
CA ALA A 123 0.93 -12.70 10.23
C ALA A 123 1.78 -13.66 11.07
N MET A 124 1.65 -14.97 10.84
CA MET A 124 2.48 -15.99 11.52
C MET A 124 3.96 -15.83 11.19
N LEU A 125 4.30 -15.62 9.91
CA LEU A 125 5.69 -15.42 9.49
C LEU A 125 6.30 -14.17 10.12
N ALA A 126 5.58 -13.04 10.12
CA ALA A 126 6.03 -11.81 10.78
C ALA A 126 6.26 -12.03 12.28
N TRP A 127 5.34 -12.75 12.95
CA TRP A 127 5.47 -13.07 14.37
C TRP A 127 6.66 -13.98 14.68
N ILE A 128 6.90 -15.00 13.87
CA ILE A 128 8.06 -15.90 14.03
C ILE A 128 9.38 -15.10 13.94
N LEU A 129 9.46 -14.19 12.96
CA LEU A 129 10.64 -13.34 12.80
C LEU A 129 10.80 -12.34 13.97
N GLU A 130 9.69 -11.80 14.48
CA GLU A 130 9.69 -10.92 15.65
C GLU A 130 10.17 -11.68 16.91
N ALA A 131 9.60 -12.85 17.17
CA ALA A 131 9.97 -13.71 18.29
C ALA A 131 11.44 -14.17 18.23
N ALA A 132 12.00 -14.28 17.03
CA ALA A 132 13.42 -14.54 16.80
C ALA A 132 14.30 -13.27 16.96
N GLY A 133 13.75 -12.12 17.35
CA GLY A 133 14.48 -10.86 17.52
C GLY A 133 14.91 -10.17 16.23
N LEU A 134 14.38 -10.58 15.07
CA LEU A 134 14.79 -10.10 13.76
C LEU A 134 14.11 -8.79 13.32
N LYS A 135 13.15 -8.28 14.11
CA LYS A 135 12.46 -6.99 13.93
C LYS A 135 12.02 -6.72 12.48
N PRO A 136 11.18 -7.61 11.87
CA PRO A 136 10.83 -7.49 10.46
C PRO A 136 9.99 -6.25 10.18
N GLY A 137 10.11 -5.71 8.98
CA GLY A 137 9.05 -4.90 8.38
C GLY A 137 7.93 -5.80 7.86
N PHE A 138 6.72 -5.28 7.72
CA PHE A 138 5.61 -6.02 7.12
C PHE A 138 4.52 -5.12 6.56
N LEU A 139 3.77 -5.64 5.60
CA LEU A 139 2.52 -5.11 5.08
C LEU A 139 1.55 -6.28 4.87
N ILE A 140 0.49 -6.32 5.68
CA ILE A 140 -0.44 -7.43 5.78
C ILE A 140 -1.87 -6.91 5.60
N GLY A 141 -2.73 -7.64 4.90
CA GLY A 141 -4.11 -7.24 4.59
C GLY A 141 -5.08 -7.18 5.77
N GLY A 142 -4.62 -7.49 6.97
CA GLY A 142 -5.37 -7.39 8.22
C GLY A 142 -4.48 -6.95 9.37
N VAL A 143 -5.06 -6.70 10.54
CA VAL A 143 -4.32 -6.34 11.75
C VAL A 143 -4.04 -7.59 12.57
N PRO A 144 -2.78 -8.10 12.61
CA PRO A 144 -2.44 -9.24 13.43
C PRO A 144 -2.51 -8.88 14.92
N LEU A 145 -3.17 -9.73 15.72
CA LEU A 145 -3.38 -9.48 17.16
C LEU A 145 -2.09 -9.25 17.95
N ASN A 146 -0.97 -9.80 17.50
CA ASN A 146 0.32 -9.67 18.16
C ASN A 146 1.02 -8.31 17.92
N PHE A 147 0.54 -7.51 16.96
CA PHE A 147 1.17 -6.26 16.56
C PHE A 147 0.27 -5.03 16.68
N ASP A 148 -1.05 -5.22 16.72
CA ASP A 148 -2.07 -4.16 16.72
C ASP A 148 -2.01 -3.17 15.52
N ILE A 149 -1.18 -3.47 14.53
CA ILE A 149 -1.00 -2.70 13.29
C ILE A 149 -0.89 -3.63 12.08
N SER A 150 -1.31 -3.17 10.91
CA SER A 150 -1.27 -3.94 9.66
C SER A 150 0.02 -3.74 8.86
N ALA A 151 0.80 -2.70 9.19
CA ALA A 151 2.00 -2.34 8.46
C ALA A 151 3.05 -1.68 9.37
N ARG A 152 4.31 -1.98 9.11
CA ARG A 152 5.47 -1.44 9.83
C ARG A 152 6.71 -1.47 8.93
N LEU A 153 7.52 -0.42 8.98
CA LEU A 153 8.81 -0.40 8.27
C LEU A 153 9.79 -1.43 8.82
N GLY A 154 9.80 -1.60 10.15
CA GLY A 154 10.71 -2.49 10.85
C GLY A 154 12.15 -1.97 10.89
N ALA A 155 12.98 -2.60 11.74
CA ALA A 155 14.39 -2.25 11.91
C ALA A 155 15.36 -3.34 11.41
N GLY A 156 14.80 -4.49 11.00
CA GLY A 156 15.58 -5.64 10.52
C GLY A 156 15.72 -5.67 8.99
N LYS A 157 16.42 -6.68 8.50
CA LYS A 157 16.63 -6.89 7.06
C LYS A 157 15.47 -7.59 6.33
N TYR A 158 14.51 -8.13 7.06
CA TYR A 158 13.39 -8.90 6.50
C TYR A 158 12.15 -8.05 6.38
N PHE A 159 11.43 -8.22 5.28
CA PHE A 159 10.14 -7.60 5.06
C PHE A 159 9.13 -8.66 4.61
N VAL A 160 8.07 -8.84 5.39
CA VAL A 160 6.98 -9.77 5.07
C VAL A 160 5.88 -9.03 4.34
N ILE A 161 5.48 -9.52 3.18
CA ILE A 161 4.41 -8.91 2.40
C ILE A 161 3.37 -9.93 1.96
N GLU A 162 2.11 -9.57 2.13
CA GLU A 162 1.00 -10.30 1.53
C GLU A 162 0.97 -10.00 0.02
N ALA A 163 1.19 -11.04 -0.79
CA ALA A 163 1.30 -10.93 -2.24
C ALA A 163 -0.06 -11.12 -2.90
N ASP A 164 -0.78 -9.98 -3.01
CA ASP A 164 -2.10 -9.89 -3.60
C ASP A 164 -2.03 -9.93 -5.14
N GLU A 165 -2.96 -10.67 -5.74
CA GLU A 165 -3.11 -10.86 -7.18
C GLU A 165 -3.80 -9.70 -7.90
N TYR A 166 -4.47 -8.79 -7.20
CA TYR A 166 -5.18 -7.65 -7.80
C TYR A 166 -4.25 -6.75 -8.61
N ASP A 167 -4.84 -6.07 -9.61
CA ASP A 167 -4.16 -5.09 -10.43
C ASP A 167 -3.58 -3.92 -9.59
N THR A 168 -2.51 -3.35 -10.10
CA THR A 168 -1.69 -2.37 -9.38
C THR A 168 -2.32 -0.98 -9.36
N ALA A 169 -2.71 -0.47 -10.53
CA ALA A 169 -3.32 0.85 -10.71
C ALA A 169 -4.01 0.95 -12.08
N LEU A 170 -4.68 2.06 -12.33
CA LEU A 170 -5.36 2.29 -13.61
C LEU A 170 -4.43 2.25 -14.83
N PHE A 171 -3.17 2.64 -14.66
CA PHE A 171 -2.13 2.69 -15.71
C PHE A 171 -1.18 1.48 -15.67
N ASP A 172 -1.32 0.59 -14.70
CA ASP A 172 -0.53 -0.63 -14.58
C ASP A 172 -1.44 -1.81 -14.17
N LYS A 173 -1.74 -2.67 -15.13
CA LYS A 173 -2.64 -3.83 -14.97
C LYS A 173 -1.93 -5.10 -14.52
N ARG A 174 -0.63 -5.05 -14.27
CA ARG A 174 0.09 -6.16 -13.65
C ARG A 174 -0.38 -6.36 -12.21
N SER A 175 -0.36 -7.59 -11.75
CA SER A 175 -0.62 -7.90 -10.34
C SER A 175 0.40 -7.20 -9.43
N LYS A 176 -0.05 -6.75 -8.26
CA LYS A 176 0.81 -6.04 -7.29
C LYS A 176 2.07 -6.81 -6.94
N PHE A 177 1.99 -8.14 -6.83
CA PHE A 177 3.13 -8.98 -6.44
C PHE A 177 4.31 -8.90 -7.43
N VAL A 178 4.08 -8.55 -8.69
CA VAL A 178 5.15 -8.38 -9.70
C VAL A 178 6.16 -7.31 -9.28
N HIS A 179 5.69 -6.28 -8.57
CA HIS A 179 6.52 -5.19 -8.08
C HIS A 179 7.41 -5.58 -6.90
N TYR A 180 6.99 -6.55 -6.08
CA TYR A 180 7.66 -6.85 -4.81
C TYR A 180 9.00 -7.55 -4.95
N ARG A 181 9.23 -8.25 -6.07
CA ARG A 181 10.47 -8.98 -6.40
C ARG A 181 11.01 -9.78 -5.22
N PRO A 182 10.21 -10.70 -4.64
CA PRO A 182 10.60 -11.41 -3.43
C PRO A 182 11.83 -12.29 -3.65
N ARG A 183 12.67 -12.40 -2.62
CA ARG A 183 13.76 -13.38 -2.58
C ARG A 183 13.30 -14.75 -2.11
N THR A 184 12.23 -14.76 -1.31
CA THR A 184 11.59 -15.98 -0.81
C THR A 184 10.09 -15.82 -0.96
N ALA A 185 9.42 -16.86 -1.42
CA ALA A 185 7.96 -16.87 -1.55
C ALA A 185 7.36 -18.13 -0.95
N ILE A 186 6.22 -17.98 -0.29
CA ILE A 186 5.34 -19.05 0.12
C ILE A 186 4.14 -19.03 -0.83
N LEU A 187 3.86 -20.16 -1.47
CA LEU A 187 2.67 -20.38 -2.27
C LEU A 187 1.76 -21.34 -1.50
N ASN A 188 0.70 -20.82 -0.88
CA ASN A 188 -0.19 -21.63 -0.04
C ASN A 188 -1.01 -22.63 -0.86
N ASN A 189 -1.73 -22.12 -1.85
CA ASN A 189 -2.62 -22.87 -2.72
C ASN A 189 -2.79 -22.13 -4.04
N LEU A 190 -3.18 -22.88 -5.08
CA LEU A 190 -3.41 -22.34 -6.41
C LEU A 190 -4.78 -22.87 -6.87
N GLU A 191 -5.79 -22.05 -6.64
CA GLU A 191 -7.13 -22.26 -7.14
C GLU A 191 -7.49 -21.11 -8.08
N MET A 192 -8.41 -21.34 -9.03
CA MET A 192 -8.86 -20.27 -9.88
C MET A 192 -9.79 -19.35 -9.07
N ASP A 193 -9.36 -18.12 -8.85
CA ASP A 193 -10.10 -17.07 -8.18
C ASP A 193 -9.99 -15.77 -8.99
N HIS A 194 -10.88 -14.83 -8.74
CA HIS A 194 -10.89 -13.54 -9.46
C HIS A 194 -10.89 -13.67 -10.99
N ALA A 195 -11.75 -14.57 -11.52
CA ALA A 195 -11.89 -14.84 -12.95
C ALA A 195 -12.30 -13.62 -13.80
N ASP A 196 -12.65 -12.52 -13.17
CA ASP A 196 -12.93 -11.21 -13.77
C ASP A 196 -11.66 -10.39 -14.05
N ILE A 197 -10.52 -10.82 -13.51
CA ILE A 197 -9.22 -10.14 -13.67
C ILE A 197 -8.26 -10.93 -14.57
N PHE A 198 -8.43 -12.27 -14.61
CA PHE A 198 -7.56 -13.20 -15.35
C PHE A 198 -8.29 -13.92 -16.46
#